data_04cef54e4e82224b0dbee43557e3ab89
#
_entry.id   04cef54e4e82224b0dbee43557e3ab89
#
_cell.length_a   1.000
_cell.length_b   1.000
_cell.length_c   1.000
_cell.angle_alpha   90.00
_cell.angle_beta   90.00
_cell.angle_gamma   90.00
#
_symmetry.space_group_name_H-M   'P 1'
#
loop_
_entity.id
_entity.type
_entity.pdbx_description
1 polymer ?
#
loop_
_entity_poly.entity_id
_entity_poly.type
_entity_poly.pdbx_seq_one_letter_code
_entity_poly.pdbx_strand_id
1 'polypeptide(L)'
;EWTGFKSKEFPLFSAKCRVTDDSLMTCAVAEAFAKAQQEGRLGEDAYVEGLLAHFMRTIGLRYPDAGYGSKFLYWLQHKELGPYGSFGNGAAMRVAPAAYFGRTLEEVEHLAMVSARVSHNHPSAYKAAKAVAGCAFLARKGADKDGLGAYAGRYYNLHFTVEGIRDSYRGDSSCDNSVPQGIVSFLDADSFEDGLRNAVSLGGDSDTLAAIAGAIGEPFFGIPPLLVVEARKYYLPELKKWENA
;
A
#
# COMPACT_ATOMS: atom_id res chain seq x y z
N GLU A 1 1.17 -13.03 5.69
CA GLU A 1 2.13 -12.11 6.33
C GLU A 1 3.56 -12.65 6.21
N TRP A 2 4.32 -12.72 7.29
CA TRP A 2 5.72 -13.16 7.28
C TRP A 2 5.87 -14.60 6.80
N THR A 3 6.25 -14.78 5.54
CA THR A 3 6.48 -16.10 4.95
C THR A 3 7.97 -16.36 4.72
N GLY A 4 8.38 -17.61 4.90
CA GLY A 4 9.71 -18.07 4.45
C GLY A 4 9.67 -18.62 3.03
N PHE A 5 8.58 -18.38 2.31
CA PHE A 5 8.33 -18.95 1.00
C PHE A 5 9.19 -18.27 -0.06
N LYS A 6 9.94 -19.06 -0.86
CA LYS A 6 10.94 -18.60 -1.80
C LYS A 6 10.68 -19.08 -3.24
N SER A 7 9.41 -19.25 -3.60
CA SER A 7 9.00 -19.73 -4.92
C SER A 7 7.81 -18.94 -5.44
N LYS A 8 7.64 -18.84 -6.74
CA LYS A 8 6.44 -18.31 -7.40
C LYS A 8 5.33 -19.38 -7.55
N GLU A 9 5.68 -20.64 -7.30
CA GLU A 9 4.78 -21.79 -7.44
C GLU A 9 3.98 -22.02 -6.15
N PHE A 10 2.83 -21.36 -6.03
CA PHE A 10 1.89 -21.51 -4.92
C PHE A 10 0.46 -21.19 -5.35
N PRO A 11 -0.57 -21.79 -4.69
CA PRO A 11 -1.95 -21.38 -4.90
C PRO A 11 -2.15 -19.93 -4.43
N LEU A 12 -2.57 -19.05 -5.33
CA LEU A 12 -2.76 -17.62 -5.00
C LEU A 12 -3.87 -17.42 -3.96
N PHE A 13 -4.88 -18.30 -3.97
CA PHE A 13 -5.99 -18.31 -3.01
C PHE A 13 -6.05 -19.64 -2.26
N SER A 14 -6.38 -19.58 -0.98
CA SER A 14 -6.57 -20.75 -0.13
C SER A 14 -7.57 -20.44 0.98
N ALA A 15 -8.09 -21.45 1.65
CA ALA A 15 -8.99 -21.27 2.80
C ALA A 15 -8.37 -20.48 3.98
N LYS A 16 -7.05 -20.28 3.97
CA LYS A 16 -6.32 -19.50 4.98
C LYS A 16 -6.15 -18.02 4.62
N CYS A 17 -6.51 -17.63 3.39
CA CYS A 17 -6.46 -16.23 2.99
C CYS A 17 -7.44 -15.41 3.82
N ARG A 18 -7.03 -14.22 4.20
CA ARG A 18 -7.83 -13.26 4.94
C ARG A 18 -7.45 -11.84 4.55
N VAL A 19 -8.32 -10.91 4.82
CA VAL A 19 -8.03 -9.48 4.73
C VAL A 19 -7.13 -9.09 5.91
N THR A 20 -6.07 -8.32 5.62
CA THR A 20 -5.13 -7.80 6.61
C THR A 20 -5.25 -6.28 6.74
N ASP A 21 -4.42 -5.71 7.60
CA ASP A 21 -4.36 -4.26 7.82
C ASP A 21 -3.99 -3.48 6.56
N ASP A 22 -3.25 -4.06 5.62
CA ASP A 22 -2.98 -3.45 4.30
C ASP A 22 -4.27 -2.98 3.63
N SER A 23 -5.23 -3.90 3.47
CA SER A 23 -6.50 -3.59 2.80
C SER A 23 -7.40 -2.70 3.66
N LEU A 24 -7.49 -2.96 4.97
CA LEU A 24 -8.34 -2.19 5.87
C LEU A 24 -7.88 -0.74 6.00
N MET A 25 -6.58 -0.51 6.10
CA MET A 25 -6.04 0.85 6.18
C MET A 25 -6.08 1.56 4.82
N THR A 26 -6.00 0.84 3.71
CA THR A 26 -6.27 1.40 2.37
C THR A 26 -7.72 1.90 2.28
N CYS A 27 -8.70 1.11 2.74
CA CYS A 27 -10.09 1.56 2.82
C CYS A 27 -10.25 2.78 3.73
N ALA A 28 -9.56 2.82 4.88
CA ALA A 28 -9.61 3.96 5.79
C ALA A 28 -9.10 5.26 5.14
N VAL A 29 -8.03 5.17 4.35
CA VAL A 29 -7.50 6.32 3.57
C VAL A 29 -8.48 6.74 2.50
N ALA A 30 -9.06 5.80 1.76
CA ALA A 30 -10.07 6.08 0.74
C ALA A 30 -11.30 6.78 1.32
N GLU A 31 -11.83 6.30 2.47
CA GLU A 31 -12.94 6.92 3.18
C GLU A 31 -12.64 8.37 3.59
N ALA A 32 -11.45 8.62 4.13
CA ALA A 32 -11.03 9.94 4.55
C ALA A 32 -10.97 10.92 3.37
N PHE A 33 -10.34 10.50 2.27
CA PHE A 33 -10.22 11.34 1.09
C PHE A 33 -11.57 11.55 0.39
N ALA A 34 -12.40 10.52 0.27
CA ALA A 34 -13.74 10.64 -0.31
C ALA A 34 -14.61 11.62 0.49
N LYS A 35 -14.58 11.52 1.83
CA LYS A 35 -15.30 12.43 2.72
C LYS A 35 -14.83 13.87 2.56
N ALA A 36 -13.50 14.09 2.60
CA ALA A 36 -12.91 15.40 2.41
C ALA A 36 -13.22 15.99 1.05
N GLN A 37 -13.19 15.18 -0.03
CA GLN A 37 -13.52 15.61 -1.38
C GLN A 37 -15.00 15.98 -1.51
N GLN A 38 -15.90 15.17 -0.95
CA GLN A 38 -17.35 15.43 -0.95
C GLN A 38 -17.70 16.77 -0.27
N GLU A 39 -16.92 17.16 0.73
CA GLU A 39 -17.09 18.41 1.46
C GLU A 39 -16.29 19.59 0.87
N GLY A 40 -15.55 19.35 -0.22
CA GLY A 40 -14.72 20.38 -0.87
C GLY A 40 -13.48 20.78 -0.06
N ARG A 41 -13.03 19.94 0.87
CA ARG A 41 -11.99 20.24 1.87
C ARG A 41 -10.75 19.36 1.75
N LEU A 42 -10.57 18.67 0.61
CA LEU A 42 -9.43 17.77 0.41
C LEU A 42 -8.06 18.50 0.46
N GLY A 43 -8.03 19.81 0.20
CA GLY A 43 -6.84 20.65 0.33
C GLY A 43 -6.56 21.16 1.75
N GLU A 44 -7.38 20.85 2.74
CA GLU A 44 -7.22 21.29 4.12
C GLU A 44 -6.53 20.20 4.96
N ASP A 45 -5.20 20.21 5.01
CA ASP A 45 -4.38 19.16 5.66
C ASP A 45 -4.88 18.74 7.04
N ALA A 46 -5.07 19.69 7.94
CA ALA A 46 -5.50 19.39 9.30
C ALA A 46 -6.86 18.70 9.37
N TYR A 47 -7.78 19.05 8.44
CA TYR A 47 -9.07 18.40 8.33
C TYR A 47 -8.94 16.96 7.81
N VAL A 48 -8.16 16.79 6.76
CA VAL A 48 -7.89 15.46 6.16
C VAL A 48 -7.19 14.54 7.16
N GLU A 49 -6.21 15.03 7.92
CA GLU A 49 -5.54 14.27 8.99
C GLU A 49 -6.51 13.84 10.08
N GLY A 50 -7.43 14.71 10.47
CA GLY A 50 -8.50 14.37 11.42
C GLY A 50 -9.38 13.22 10.91
N LEU A 51 -9.79 13.25 9.65
CA LEU A 51 -10.56 12.18 9.02
C LEU A 51 -9.75 10.88 8.90
N LEU A 52 -8.49 10.96 8.49
CA LEU A 52 -7.58 9.80 8.39
C LEU A 52 -7.45 9.11 9.76
N ALA A 53 -7.15 9.87 10.81
CA ALA A 53 -7.06 9.32 12.15
C ALA A 53 -8.39 8.72 12.63
N HIS A 54 -9.51 9.36 12.32
CA HIS A 54 -10.86 8.88 12.63
C HIS A 54 -11.16 7.53 11.94
N PHE A 55 -11.00 7.46 10.62
CA PHE A 55 -11.34 6.24 9.87
C PHE A 55 -10.37 5.10 10.15
N MET A 56 -9.06 5.37 10.29
CA MET A 56 -8.09 4.35 10.67
C MET A 56 -8.43 3.74 12.03
N ARG A 57 -8.76 4.54 13.04
CA ARG A 57 -9.17 4.05 14.36
C ARG A 57 -10.50 3.30 14.31
N THR A 58 -11.50 3.86 13.62
CA THR A 58 -12.82 3.26 13.53
C THR A 58 -12.79 1.88 12.87
N ILE A 59 -12.09 1.76 11.74
CA ILE A 59 -11.95 0.50 11.02
C ILE A 59 -10.98 -0.43 11.76
N GLY A 60 -9.82 0.08 12.18
CA GLY A 60 -8.80 -0.74 12.82
C GLY A 60 -9.26 -1.40 14.13
N LEU A 61 -9.99 -0.68 14.96
CA LEU A 61 -10.53 -1.22 16.22
C LEU A 61 -11.67 -2.23 16.03
N ARG A 62 -12.31 -2.24 14.86
CA ARG A 62 -13.31 -3.26 14.49
C ARG A 62 -12.65 -4.60 14.17
N TYR A 63 -11.41 -4.58 13.70
CA TYR A 63 -10.65 -5.74 13.26
C TYR A 63 -9.27 -5.77 13.95
N PRO A 64 -9.19 -5.92 15.27
CA PRO A 64 -7.94 -5.77 16.03
C PRO A 64 -6.88 -6.82 15.68
N ASP A 65 -7.29 -7.97 15.14
CA ASP A 65 -6.42 -9.10 14.80
C ASP A 65 -5.98 -9.09 13.31
N ALA A 66 -6.10 -7.94 12.62
CA ALA A 66 -5.81 -7.87 11.19
C ALA A 66 -4.31 -7.83 10.83
N GLY A 67 -3.40 -7.89 11.79
CA GLY A 67 -1.96 -7.94 11.53
C GLY A 67 -1.19 -6.65 11.86
N TYR A 68 -1.84 -5.68 12.50
CA TYR A 68 -1.20 -4.39 12.86
C TYR A 68 0.10 -4.56 13.62
N GLY A 69 1.10 -3.76 13.26
CA GLY A 69 2.28 -3.59 14.10
C GLY A 69 1.90 -3.08 15.50
N SER A 70 2.59 -3.56 16.54
CA SER A 70 2.23 -3.29 17.94
C SER A 70 2.12 -1.80 18.29
N LYS A 71 3.03 -0.95 17.76
CA LYS A 71 2.97 0.50 17.96
C LYS A 71 1.76 1.14 17.28
N PHE A 72 1.38 0.63 16.09
CA PHE A 72 0.20 1.14 15.39
C PHE A 72 -1.08 0.71 16.10
N LEU A 73 -1.18 -0.53 16.55
CA LEU A 73 -2.31 -1.00 17.36
C LEU A 73 -2.46 -0.19 18.66
N TYR A 74 -1.36 0.11 19.32
CA TYR A 74 -1.37 0.98 20.49
C TYR A 74 -1.89 2.38 20.14
N TRP A 75 -1.44 2.97 19.02
CA TRP A 75 -1.91 4.27 18.53
C TRP A 75 -3.42 4.25 18.17
N LEU A 76 -3.93 3.15 17.59
CA LEU A 76 -5.37 3.00 17.32
C LEU A 76 -6.20 3.08 18.61
N GLN A 77 -5.73 2.46 19.70
CA GLN A 77 -6.42 2.37 20.98
C GLN A 77 -6.39 3.68 21.81
N HIS A 78 -5.44 4.56 21.54
CA HIS A 78 -5.19 5.77 22.34
C HIS A 78 -5.43 7.03 21.50
N LYS A 79 -6.65 7.58 21.61
CA LYS A 79 -7.10 8.72 20.77
C LYS A 79 -6.30 10.01 21.00
N GLU A 80 -5.73 10.17 22.17
CA GLU A 80 -4.90 11.31 22.58
C GLU A 80 -3.52 11.31 21.91
N LEU A 81 -3.09 10.19 21.35
CA LEU A 81 -1.78 10.10 20.73
C LEU A 81 -1.79 10.69 19.32
N GLY A 82 -0.81 11.56 19.08
CA GLY A 82 -0.42 12.02 17.77
C GLY A 82 0.50 11.03 17.03
N PRO A 83 1.13 11.48 15.94
CA PRO A 83 2.10 10.68 15.21
C PRO A 83 3.30 10.31 16.07
N TYR A 84 3.86 9.12 15.86
CA TYR A 84 4.89 8.55 16.74
C TYR A 84 6.22 8.25 16.03
N GLY A 85 6.49 8.91 14.90
CA GLY A 85 7.76 8.81 14.19
C GLY A 85 8.02 7.45 13.54
N SER A 86 6.98 6.69 13.20
CA SER A 86 7.15 5.40 12.55
C SER A 86 7.84 5.55 11.19
N PHE A 87 8.82 4.70 10.93
CA PHE A 87 9.45 4.49 9.62
C PHE A 87 9.02 3.16 8.97
N GLY A 88 7.99 2.53 9.54
CA GLY A 88 7.39 1.29 9.03
C GLY A 88 6.70 1.48 7.68
N ASN A 89 6.60 0.39 6.92
CA ASN A 89 6.02 0.33 5.59
C ASN A 89 4.49 0.55 5.55
N GLY A 90 3.84 0.60 6.72
CA GLY A 90 2.42 0.91 6.86
C GLY A 90 1.97 2.22 6.22
N ALA A 91 2.90 3.18 6.02
CA ALA A 91 2.61 4.39 5.24
C ALA A 91 2.48 4.11 3.74
N ALA A 92 3.25 3.15 3.20
CA ALA A 92 3.28 2.81 1.78
C ALA A 92 2.18 1.83 1.39
N MET A 93 1.90 0.81 2.24
CA MET A 93 0.92 -0.23 1.94
C MET A 93 -0.49 0.31 1.70
N ARG A 94 -0.86 1.39 2.41
CA ARG A 94 -2.22 1.98 2.40
C ARG A 94 -2.40 3.19 1.50
N VAL A 95 -1.36 3.59 0.76
CA VAL A 95 -1.30 4.92 0.10
C VAL A 95 -2.00 4.99 -1.25
N ALA A 96 -2.35 3.84 -1.84
CA ALA A 96 -2.93 3.76 -3.18
C ALA A 96 -4.07 4.78 -3.46
N PRO A 97 -4.99 5.08 -2.53
CA PRO A 97 -6.03 6.07 -2.77
C PRO A 97 -5.51 7.46 -3.16
N ALA A 98 -4.34 7.88 -2.68
CA ALA A 98 -3.76 9.18 -3.06
C ALA A 98 -3.60 9.33 -4.58
N ALA A 99 -3.26 8.23 -5.28
CA ALA A 99 -3.13 8.19 -6.72
C ALA A 99 -4.46 8.42 -7.47
N TYR A 100 -5.59 8.23 -6.82
CA TYR A 100 -6.93 8.37 -7.41
C TYR A 100 -7.60 9.69 -7.07
N PHE A 101 -7.28 10.27 -5.92
CA PHE A 101 -7.85 11.53 -5.46
C PHE A 101 -7.03 12.77 -5.90
N GLY A 102 -5.73 12.66 -6.09
CA GLY A 102 -4.90 13.73 -6.67
C GLY A 102 -5.07 13.82 -8.19
N ARG A 103 -5.07 15.04 -8.72
CA ARG A 103 -5.21 15.35 -10.16
C ARG A 103 -3.87 15.56 -10.86
N THR A 104 -2.88 15.99 -10.12
CA THR A 104 -1.48 16.17 -10.56
C THR A 104 -0.55 15.31 -9.71
N LEU A 105 0.67 15.06 -10.21
CA LEU A 105 1.67 14.31 -9.46
C LEU A 105 2.01 15.01 -8.12
N GLU A 106 2.06 16.33 -8.13
CA GLU A 106 2.31 17.13 -6.92
C GLU A 106 1.19 16.96 -5.88
N GLU A 107 -0.09 17.04 -6.31
CA GLU A 107 -1.23 16.77 -5.42
C GLU A 107 -1.19 15.33 -4.87
N VAL A 108 -0.82 14.34 -5.68
CA VAL A 108 -0.69 12.94 -5.26
C VAL A 108 0.41 12.76 -4.22
N GLU A 109 1.59 13.33 -4.47
CA GLU A 109 2.71 13.29 -3.52
C GLU A 109 2.35 14.00 -2.20
N HIS A 110 1.58 15.10 -2.28
CA HIS A 110 1.10 15.81 -1.09
C HIS A 110 0.10 14.96 -0.28
N LEU A 111 -0.94 14.41 -0.92
CA LEU A 111 -1.92 13.53 -0.27
C LEU A 111 -1.26 12.28 0.32
N ALA A 112 -0.28 11.70 -0.37
CA ALA A 112 0.48 10.57 0.14
C ALA A 112 1.22 10.94 1.43
N MET A 113 1.86 12.10 1.48
CA MET A 113 2.53 12.60 2.68
C MET A 113 1.53 12.86 3.81
N VAL A 114 0.38 13.48 3.53
CA VAL A 114 -0.68 13.74 4.51
C VAL A 114 -1.19 12.42 5.10
N SER A 115 -1.39 11.37 4.27
CA SER A 115 -1.84 10.06 4.74
C SER A 115 -0.82 9.35 5.64
N ALA A 116 0.48 9.55 5.38
CA ALA A 116 1.54 9.00 6.22
C ALA A 116 1.64 9.74 7.56
N ARG A 117 1.54 11.05 7.54
CA ARG A 117 1.85 11.96 8.64
C ARG A 117 1.06 11.72 9.92
N VAL A 118 -0.15 11.15 9.84
CA VAL A 118 -1.02 10.91 11.00
C VAL A 118 -0.46 9.89 12.01
N SER A 119 0.47 9.03 11.56
CA SER A 119 1.10 8.01 12.41
C SER A 119 2.60 7.84 12.08
N HIS A 120 2.97 7.91 10.80
CA HIS A 120 4.30 7.65 10.25
C HIS A 120 4.96 8.96 9.81
N ASN A 121 5.19 9.88 10.76
CA ASN A 121 5.79 11.20 10.49
C ASN A 121 7.34 11.16 10.43
N HIS A 122 7.88 10.16 9.73
CA HIS A 122 9.31 9.98 9.53
C HIS A 122 9.68 10.24 8.06
N PRO A 123 10.87 10.82 7.74
CA PRO A 123 11.29 11.07 6.35
C PRO A 123 11.22 9.84 5.44
N SER A 124 11.63 8.65 5.94
CA SER A 124 11.54 7.38 5.17
C SER A 124 10.09 7.02 4.83
N ALA A 125 9.14 7.29 5.74
CA ALA A 125 7.72 7.01 5.47
C ALA A 125 7.12 7.97 4.44
N TYR A 126 7.49 9.25 4.47
CA TYR A 126 7.08 10.22 3.45
C TYR A 126 7.64 9.88 2.06
N LYS A 127 8.92 9.51 2.03
CA LYS A 127 9.60 9.03 0.83
C LYS A 127 8.88 7.82 0.24
N ALA A 128 8.56 6.84 1.07
CA ALA A 128 7.89 5.60 0.70
C ALA A 128 6.48 5.84 0.14
N ALA A 129 5.68 6.62 0.85
CA ALA A 129 4.32 6.95 0.43
C ALA A 129 4.30 7.68 -0.92
N LYS A 130 5.19 8.68 -1.12
CA LYS A 130 5.32 9.39 -2.39
C LYS A 130 5.74 8.47 -3.53
N ALA A 131 6.73 7.60 -3.30
CA ALA A 131 7.22 6.68 -4.33
C ALA A 131 6.11 5.76 -4.84
N VAL A 132 5.34 5.14 -3.94
CA VAL A 132 4.27 4.19 -4.30
C VAL A 132 3.08 4.92 -4.95
N ALA A 133 2.57 5.99 -4.32
CA ALA A 133 1.43 6.73 -4.86
C ALA A 133 1.75 7.38 -6.21
N GLY A 134 2.94 7.94 -6.36
CA GLY A 134 3.36 8.55 -7.62
C GLY A 134 3.52 7.52 -8.74
N CYS A 135 4.09 6.33 -8.47
CA CYS A 135 4.13 5.23 -9.45
C CYS A 135 2.71 4.82 -9.87
N ALA A 136 1.79 4.60 -8.92
CA ALA A 136 0.42 4.25 -9.22
C ALA A 136 -0.30 5.33 -10.07
N PHE A 137 -0.09 6.61 -9.74
CA PHE A 137 -0.62 7.73 -10.52
C PHE A 137 -0.07 7.77 -11.94
N LEU A 138 1.24 7.66 -12.10
CA LEU A 138 1.89 7.68 -13.41
C LEU A 138 1.48 6.48 -14.27
N ALA A 139 1.34 5.29 -13.68
CA ALA A 139 0.79 4.11 -14.35
C ALA A 139 -0.63 4.36 -14.87
N ARG A 140 -1.51 5.00 -14.07
CA ARG A 140 -2.85 5.43 -14.50
C ARG A 140 -2.83 6.45 -15.64
N LYS A 141 -1.74 7.22 -15.77
CA LYS A 141 -1.52 8.19 -16.86
C LYS A 141 -0.84 7.58 -18.08
N GLY A 142 -0.60 6.26 -18.07
CA GLY A 142 -0.03 5.53 -19.20
C GLY A 142 1.50 5.56 -19.29
N ALA A 143 2.19 5.87 -18.19
CA ALA A 143 3.65 5.73 -18.14
C ALA A 143 4.05 4.27 -18.32
N ASP A 144 5.13 4.00 -19.05
CA ASP A 144 5.74 2.71 -19.20
C ASP A 144 6.62 2.34 -17.97
N LYS A 145 7.14 1.12 -17.93
CA LYS A 145 7.98 0.65 -16.83
C LYS A 145 9.26 1.45 -16.66
N ASP A 146 9.87 1.92 -17.75
CA ASP A 146 11.08 2.73 -17.72
C ASP A 146 10.79 4.08 -17.04
N GLY A 147 9.70 4.72 -17.41
CA GLY A 147 9.23 5.95 -16.78
C GLY A 147 8.89 5.76 -15.28
N LEU A 148 8.24 4.66 -14.92
CA LEU A 148 7.93 4.33 -13.52
C LEU A 148 9.21 4.02 -12.74
N GLY A 149 10.14 3.26 -13.31
CA GLY A 149 11.45 2.98 -12.74
C GLY A 149 12.29 4.24 -12.52
N ALA A 150 12.30 5.13 -13.51
CA ALA A 150 12.99 6.43 -13.41
C ALA A 150 12.38 7.32 -12.31
N TYR A 151 11.05 7.34 -12.18
CA TYR A 151 10.39 8.08 -11.10
C TYR A 151 10.72 7.50 -9.73
N ALA A 152 10.55 6.20 -9.52
CA ALA A 152 10.84 5.54 -8.25
C ALA A 152 12.33 5.57 -7.89
N GLY A 153 13.22 5.56 -8.91
CA GLY A 153 14.66 5.72 -8.78
C GLY A 153 15.10 7.04 -8.13
N ARG A 154 14.25 8.07 -8.11
CA ARG A 154 14.47 9.31 -7.35
C ARG A 154 14.45 9.10 -5.84
N TYR A 155 13.82 8.03 -5.40
CA TYR A 155 13.60 7.70 -3.98
C TYR A 155 14.42 6.52 -3.51
N TYR A 156 14.61 5.50 -4.37
CA TYR A 156 15.24 4.24 -4.02
C TYR A 156 16.23 3.75 -5.05
N ASN A 157 17.27 3.06 -4.61
CA ASN A 157 18.09 2.25 -5.52
C ASN A 157 17.29 1.00 -5.92
N LEU A 158 17.01 0.85 -7.22
CA LEU A 158 16.24 -0.26 -7.80
C LEU A 158 17.12 -1.17 -8.68
N HIS A 159 18.44 -1.07 -8.58
CA HIS A 159 19.39 -1.86 -9.40
C HIS A 159 19.55 -3.30 -8.86
N PHE A 160 18.46 -4.01 -8.80
CA PHE A 160 18.41 -5.44 -8.47
C PHE A 160 17.17 -6.06 -9.13
N THR A 161 17.10 -7.38 -9.18
CA THR A 161 15.93 -8.12 -9.66
C THR A 161 15.36 -8.98 -8.54
N VAL A 162 14.06 -9.32 -8.63
CA VAL A 162 13.41 -10.25 -7.70
C VAL A 162 14.16 -11.58 -7.66
N GLU A 163 14.54 -12.12 -8.83
CA GLU A 163 15.30 -13.37 -8.92
C GLU A 163 16.64 -13.27 -8.21
N GLY A 164 17.37 -12.18 -8.42
CA GLY A 164 18.70 -11.97 -7.85
C GLY A 164 18.74 -11.87 -6.33
N ILE A 165 17.62 -11.42 -5.71
CA ILE A 165 17.58 -11.26 -4.24
C ILE A 165 16.72 -12.30 -3.52
N ARG A 166 15.93 -13.11 -4.23
CA ARG A 166 14.91 -14.00 -3.64
C ARG A 166 15.44 -14.84 -2.49
N ASP A 167 16.56 -15.53 -2.70
CA ASP A 167 17.10 -16.46 -1.71
C ASP A 167 17.75 -15.75 -0.52
N SER A 168 18.29 -14.56 -0.75
CA SER A 168 19.04 -13.79 0.26
C SER A 168 18.19 -12.78 1.03
N TYR A 169 17.05 -12.35 0.46
CA TYR A 169 16.20 -11.33 1.08
C TYR A 169 15.65 -11.79 2.44
N ARG A 170 15.83 -10.94 3.44
CA ARG A 170 15.39 -11.14 4.82
C ARG A 170 14.68 -9.86 5.30
N GLY A 171 13.70 -9.41 4.52
CA GLY A 171 13.01 -8.17 4.75
C GLY A 171 12.44 -8.01 6.16
N ASP A 172 12.29 -6.77 6.55
CA ASP A 172 11.60 -6.34 7.75
C ASP A 172 10.42 -5.43 7.36
N SER A 173 9.70 -4.91 8.34
CA SER A 173 8.57 -3.99 8.11
C SER A 173 9.00 -2.52 7.98
N SER A 174 10.27 -2.20 7.71
CA SER A 174 10.72 -0.83 7.44
C SER A 174 10.45 -0.43 5.98
N CYS A 175 10.21 0.87 5.75
CA CYS A 175 10.04 1.40 4.41
C CYS A 175 11.24 1.11 3.50
N ASP A 176 12.46 1.28 4.01
CA ASP A 176 13.67 1.19 3.19
C ASP A 176 14.02 -0.26 2.81
N ASN A 177 13.49 -1.26 3.54
CA ASN A 177 13.74 -2.68 3.29
C ASN A 177 12.49 -3.44 2.79
N SER A 178 11.43 -2.77 2.40
CA SER A 178 10.24 -3.39 1.80
C SER A 178 9.74 -2.63 0.56
N VAL A 179 9.75 -1.30 0.55
CA VAL A 179 9.16 -0.54 -0.54
C VAL A 179 9.90 -0.72 -1.88
N PRO A 180 11.24 -0.63 -1.97
CA PRO A 180 11.94 -0.89 -3.23
C PRO A 180 11.70 -2.31 -3.74
N GLN A 181 11.59 -3.32 -2.85
CA GLN A 181 11.29 -4.70 -3.24
C GLN A 181 9.88 -4.86 -3.79
N GLY A 182 8.89 -4.21 -3.19
CA GLY A 182 7.52 -4.19 -3.73
C GLY A 182 7.45 -3.51 -5.10
N ILE A 183 8.16 -2.39 -5.29
CA ILE A 183 8.23 -1.69 -6.59
C ILE A 183 8.92 -2.57 -7.64
N VAL A 184 10.07 -3.18 -7.31
CA VAL A 184 10.81 -4.07 -8.26
C VAL A 184 9.99 -5.32 -8.56
N SER A 185 9.20 -5.84 -7.61
CA SER A 185 8.28 -6.95 -7.88
C SER A 185 7.28 -6.64 -8.99
N PHE A 186 6.81 -5.40 -9.08
CA PHE A 186 6.01 -4.92 -10.20
C PHE A 186 6.85 -4.70 -11.46
N LEU A 187 8.02 -4.06 -11.38
CA LEU A 187 8.85 -3.75 -12.54
C LEU A 187 9.33 -4.99 -13.28
N ASP A 188 9.66 -6.06 -12.55
CA ASP A 188 10.08 -7.35 -13.11
C ASP A 188 8.91 -8.22 -13.63
N ALA A 189 7.65 -7.81 -13.38
CA ALA A 189 6.48 -8.64 -13.68
C ALA A 189 6.01 -8.49 -15.12
N ASP A 190 5.51 -9.58 -15.72
CA ASP A 190 4.88 -9.59 -17.04
C ASP A 190 3.35 -9.46 -17.01
N SER A 191 2.75 -9.57 -15.82
CA SER A 191 1.31 -9.43 -15.59
C SER A 191 1.01 -8.99 -14.15
N PHE A 192 -0.25 -8.63 -13.87
CA PHE A 192 -0.70 -8.32 -12.50
C PHE A 192 -0.43 -9.48 -11.53
N GLU A 193 -0.84 -10.70 -11.91
CA GLU A 193 -0.61 -11.89 -11.07
C GLU A 193 0.88 -12.17 -10.86
N ASP A 194 1.68 -12.00 -11.92
CA ASP A 194 3.12 -12.19 -11.83
C ASP A 194 3.78 -11.24 -10.83
N GLY A 195 3.34 -9.99 -10.79
CA GLY A 195 3.80 -9.00 -9.79
C GLY A 195 3.50 -9.43 -8.35
N LEU A 196 2.30 -9.95 -8.11
CA LEU A 196 1.94 -10.50 -6.79
C LEU A 196 2.79 -11.72 -6.43
N ARG A 197 3.02 -12.63 -7.37
CA ARG A 197 3.87 -13.81 -7.18
C ARG A 197 5.33 -13.45 -6.93
N ASN A 198 5.85 -12.46 -7.64
CA ASN A 198 7.16 -11.89 -7.39
C ASN A 198 7.29 -11.40 -5.95
N ALA A 199 6.36 -10.56 -5.50
CA ALA A 199 6.35 -10.01 -4.16
C ALA A 199 6.29 -11.10 -3.08
N VAL A 200 5.33 -12.02 -3.18
CA VAL A 200 5.15 -13.11 -2.20
C VAL A 200 6.37 -14.04 -2.18
N SER A 201 7.01 -14.31 -3.33
CA SER A 201 8.18 -15.19 -3.42
C SER A 201 9.43 -14.64 -2.73
N LEU A 202 9.46 -13.36 -2.40
CA LEU A 202 10.54 -12.77 -1.61
C LEU A 202 10.44 -13.15 -0.12
N GLY A 203 9.23 -13.50 0.36
CA GLY A 203 8.99 -13.73 1.79
C GLY A 203 9.09 -12.43 2.61
N GLY A 204 9.35 -12.58 3.90
CA GLY A 204 9.31 -11.43 4.81
C GLY A 204 7.88 -10.91 4.97
N ASP A 205 7.69 -9.62 4.97
CA ASP A 205 6.41 -8.89 5.05
C ASP A 205 5.72 -8.91 3.67
N SER A 206 5.37 -10.12 3.22
CA SER A 206 5.03 -10.40 1.83
C SER A 206 3.67 -9.86 1.38
N ASP A 207 2.72 -9.68 2.29
CA ASP A 207 1.44 -9.04 2.00
C ASP A 207 1.62 -7.54 1.71
N THR A 208 2.43 -6.84 2.49
CA THR A 208 2.80 -5.45 2.19
C THR A 208 3.57 -5.33 0.87
N LEU A 209 4.53 -6.22 0.59
CA LEU A 209 5.20 -6.22 -0.72
C LEU A 209 4.19 -6.40 -1.87
N ALA A 210 3.23 -7.32 -1.70
CA ALA A 210 2.19 -7.57 -2.68
C ALA A 210 1.18 -6.41 -2.79
N ALA A 211 0.84 -5.75 -1.67
CA ALA A 211 0.00 -4.55 -1.68
C ALA A 211 0.66 -3.40 -2.48
N ILE A 212 1.96 -3.19 -2.31
CA ILE A 212 2.72 -2.18 -3.07
C ILE A 212 2.78 -2.54 -4.56
N ALA A 213 3.16 -3.78 -4.89
CA ALA A 213 3.21 -4.25 -6.28
C ALA A 213 1.82 -4.18 -6.95
N GLY A 214 0.77 -4.58 -6.24
CA GLY A 214 -0.61 -4.53 -6.70
C GLY A 214 -1.14 -3.11 -6.91
N ALA A 215 -0.81 -2.18 -6.01
CA ALA A 215 -1.20 -0.77 -6.13
C ALA A 215 -0.67 -0.10 -7.41
N ILE A 216 0.51 -0.49 -7.87
CA ILE A 216 1.11 -0.01 -9.12
C ILE A 216 0.64 -0.88 -10.31
N GLY A 217 0.53 -2.18 -10.09
CA GLY A 217 0.18 -3.16 -11.13
C GLY A 217 -1.26 -3.07 -11.60
N GLU A 218 -2.20 -2.72 -10.72
CA GLU A 218 -3.62 -2.56 -11.10
C GLU A 218 -3.81 -1.55 -12.22
N PRO A 219 -3.39 -0.28 -12.09
CA PRO A 219 -3.59 0.70 -13.14
C PRO A 219 -2.72 0.44 -14.39
N PHE A 220 -1.66 -0.34 -14.28
CA PHE A 220 -0.76 -0.67 -15.39
C PHE A 220 -1.25 -1.85 -16.22
N PHE A 221 -1.57 -2.97 -15.58
CA PHE A 221 -1.95 -4.23 -16.24
C PHE A 221 -3.46 -4.48 -16.28
N GLY A 222 -4.23 -3.85 -15.37
CA GLY A 222 -5.57 -4.29 -15.00
C GLY A 222 -5.56 -5.56 -14.16
N ILE A 223 -6.64 -5.79 -13.41
CA ILE A 223 -6.79 -7.03 -12.62
C ILE A 223 -7.54 -8.07 -13.46
N PRO A 224 -7.01 -9.29 -13.65
CA PRO A 224 -7.72 -10.36 -14.33
C PRO A 224 -9.08 -10.65 -13.65
N PRO A 225 -10.20 -10.74 -14.40
CA PRO A 225 -11.55 -10.91 -13.82
C PRO A 225 -11.68 -12.10 -12.86
N LEU A 226 -10.97 -13.20 -13.16
CA LEU A 226 -10.98 -14.39 -12.30
C LEU A 226 -10.37 -14.11 -10.92
N LEU A 227 -9.32 -13.29 -10.84
CA LEU A 227 -8.72 -12.91 -9.57
C LEU A 227 -9.67 -12.03 -8.75
N VAL A 228 -10.41 -11.14 -9.40
CA VAL A 228 -11.45 -10.31 -8.74
C VAL A 228 -12.54 -11.22 -8.14
N VAL A 229 -13.05 -12.18 -8.92
CA VAL A 229 -14.09 -13.11 -8.45
C VAL A 229 -13.62 -13.92 -7.24
N GLU A 230 -12.39 -14.42 -7.28
CA GLU A 230 -11.83 -15.19 -6.16
C GLU A 230 -11.60 -14.30 -4.92
N ALA A 231 -11.01 -13.12 -5.09
CA ALA A 231 -10.76 -12.18 -4.00
C ALA A 231 -12.04 -11.75 -3.27
N ARG A 232 -13.15 -11.56 -4.00
CA ARG A 232 -14.45 -11.18 -3.45
C ARG A 232 -14.95 -12.11 -2.34
N LYS A 233 -14.56 -13.38 -2.35
CA LYS A 233 -14.94 -14.36 -1.32
C LYS A 233 -14.44 -13.98 0.08
N TYR A 234 -13.40 -13.15 0.15
CA TYR A 234 -12.76 -12.71 1.40
C TYR A 234 -13.14 -11.29 1.79
N TYR A 235 -13.90 -10.56 0.97
CA TYR A 235 -14.21 -9.16 1.19
C TYR A 235 -15.01 -8.94 2.47
N LEU A 236 -14.50 -8.08 3.31
CA LEU A 236 -15.19 -7.48 4.44
C LEU A 236 -16.12 -6.33 3.96
N PRO A 237 -17.08 -5.89 4.78
CA PRO A 237 -17.98 -4.79 4.41
C PRO A 237 -17.26 -3.53 3.91
N GLU A 238 -16.11 -3.21 4.49
CA GLU A 238 -15.28 -2.07 4.14
C GLU A 238 -14.80 -2.13 2.68
N LEU A 239 -14.39 -3.31 2.21
CA LEU A 239 -13.92 -3.50 0.83
C LEU A 239 -15.09 -3.51 -0.16
N LYS A 240 -16.21 -4.14 0.21
CA LYS A 240 -17.41 -4.20 -0.64
C LYS A 240 -17.93 -2.83 -1.04
N LYS A 241 -17.77 -1.84 -0.17
CA LYS A 241 -18.19 -0.46 -0.44
C LYS A 241 -17.44 0.14 -1.64
N TRP A 242 -16.19 -0.25 -1.87
CA TRP A 242 -15.32 0.28 -2.93
C TRP A 242 -15.30 -0.56 -4.20
N GLU A 243 -16.06 -1.65 -4.25
CA GLU A 243 -16.04 -2.60 -5.35
C GLU A 243 -16.48 -2.01 -6.71
N ASN A 244 -17.28 -0.95 -6.70
CA ASN A 244 -17.80 -0.30 -7.91
C ASN A 244 -17.54 1.22 -7.92
N ALA A 245 -16.54 1.67 -7.18
CA ALA A 245 -16.20 3.09 -7.05
C ALA A 245 -15.26 3.57 -8.16
#